data_ebc00e01cb9703b43a13977e550619ba
#
_entry.id   ebc00e01cb9703b43a13977e550619ba
#
_cell.length_a   1.000
_cell.length_b   1.000
_cell.length_c   1.000
_cell.angle_alpha   90.00
_cell.angle_beta   90.00
_cell.angle_gamma   90.00
#
_symmetry.space_group_name_H-M   'P 1'
#
loop_
_entity.id
_entity.type
_entity.pdbx_description
1 polymer ?
#
loop_
_entity_poly.entity_id
_entity_poly.type
_entity_poly.pdbx_seq_one_letter_code
_entity_poly.pdbx_strand_id
1 'polypeptide(L)'
;MTASADHAGQRWLAEKLGIEPGAVIQVVGIDDDVDQTLLEDVRARSGTDLITTEDSDDVVDVVLLWWRDGDGDLVDALVDSLTNLADHGVVWLLTPKAGRDGHVEPSDIDEAAPTAGLSSTRSTSAAPEWSGTRLVSPRAARSKTRR
;
A
#
# COMPACT_ATOMS: atom_id res chain seq x y z
N MET A 1 8.41 -11.20 27.70
CA MET A 1 7.78 -9.88 27.76
C MET A 1 8.27 -8.99 26.65
N THR A 2 9.57 -8.96 26.43
CA THR A 2 10.13 -8.15 25.34
C THR A 2 9.56 -8.55 24.00
N ALA A 3 9.40 -9.84 23.79
CA ALA A 3 8.84 -10.32 22.51
C ALA A 3 7.41 -9.81 22.33
N SER A 4 6.63 -9.71 23.40
CA SER A 4 5.27 -9.19 23.30
C SER A 4 5.26 -7.72 22.88
N ALA A 5 6.19 -6.94 23.40
CA ALA A 5 6.28 -5.53 23.06
C ALA A 5 6.64 -5.35 21.59
N ASP A 6 7.60 -6.14 21.10
CA ASP A 6 7.99 -6.08 19.70
C ASP A 6 6.82 -6.48 18.81
N HIS A 7 6.13 -7.52 19.20
CA HIS A 7 4.98 -7.99 18.44
C HIS A 7 3.87 -6.95 18.38
N ALA A 8 3.64 -6.27 19.49
CA ALA A 8 2.65 -5.21 19.56
C ALA A 8 3.04 -4.05 18.65
N GLY A 9 4.33 -3.73 18.56
CA GLY A 9 4.81 -2.69 17.68
C GLY A 9 4.57 -3.02 16.21
N GLN A 10 4.76 -4.29 15.85
CA GLN A 10 4.52 -4.72 14.47
C GLN A 10 3.04 -4.60 14.12
N ARG A 11 2.17 -5.04 15.01
CA ARG A 11 0.74 -4.93 14.78
C ARG A 11 0.31 -3.47 14.66
N TRP A 12 0.99 -2.62 15.39
CA TRP A 12 0.70 -1.20 15.34
C TRP A 12 0.98 -0.62 13.97
N LEU A 13 2.02 -1.10 13.27
CA LEU A 13 2.30 -0.65 11.91
C LEU A 13 1.13 -0.98 10.98
N ALA A 14 0.62 -2.20 11.05
CA ALA A 14 -0.51 -2.58 10.22
C ALA A 14 -1.76 -1.76 10.55
N GLU A 15 -1.95 -1.44 11.82
CA GLU A 15 -3.08 -0.60 12.22
C GLU A 15 -2.96 0.80 11.64
N LYS A 16 -1.75 1.33 11.58
CA LYS A 16 -1.53 2.65 10.96
C LYS A 16 -1.94 2.66 9.51
N LEU A 17 -1.78 1.54 8.83
CA LEU A 17 -2.16 1.44 7.43
C LEU A 17 -3.65 1.16 7.26
N GLY A 18 -4.39 1.02 8.36
CA GLY A 18 -5.83 0.78 8.28
C GLY A 18 -6.19 -0.63 7.87
N ILE A 19 -5.30 -1.58 8.09
CA ILE A 19 -5.57 -2.98 7.75
C ILE A 19 -6.58 -3.53 8.74
N GLU A 20 -7.68 -4.06 8.22
CA GLU A 20 -8.75 -4.61 9.04
C GLU A 20 -8.73 -6.13 8.99
N PRO A 21 -9.21 -6.79 10.06
CA PRO A 21 -9.37 -8.25 10.00
C PRO A 21 -10.28 -8.64 8.85
N GLY A 22 -9.87 -9.65 8.11
CA GLY A 22 -10.62 -10.12 6.95
C GLY A 22 -10.32 -9.40 5.65
N ALA A 23 -9.49 -8.36 5.68
CA ALA A 23 -9.14 -7.62 4.46
C ALA A 23 -8.40 -8.53 3.49
N VAL A 24 -8.73 -8.43 2.21
CA VAL A 24 -8.03 -9.14 1.16
C VAL A 24 -6.96 -8.20 0.61
N ILE A 25 -5.71 -8.64 0.66
CA ILE A 25 -4.57 -7.76 0.39
C ILE A 25 -3.71 -8.35 -0.71
N GLN A 26 -3.45 -7.55 -1.73
CA GLN A 26 -2.53 -7.90 -2.81
C GLN A 26 -1.24 -7.13 -2.61
N VAL A 27 -0.11 -7.79 -2.84
CA VAL A 27 1.21 -7.18 -2.70
C VAL A 27 1.89 -7.22 -4.05
N VAL A 28 2.33 -6.07 -4.52
CA VAL A 28 2.99 -5.92 -5.82
C VAL A 28 4.36 -5.30 -5.62
N GLY A 29 5.33 -5.76 -6.38
CA GLY A 29 6.68 -5.19 -6.34
C GLY A 29 7.57 -5.77 -5.27
N ILE A 30 7.33 -7.00 -4.85
CA ILE A 30 8.17 -7.65 -3.85
C ILE A 30 9.56 -7.88 -4.44
N ASP A 31 10.57 -7.50 -3.67
CA ASP A 31 11.97 -7.70 -4.04
C ASP A 31 12.75 -7.90 -2.75
N ASP A 32 14.07 -7.97 -2.88
CA ASP A 32 14.96 -8.23 -1.73
C ASP A 32 14.83 -7.18 -0.63
N ASP A 33 14.46 -5.97 -1.00
CA ASP A 33 14.50 -4.84 -0.09
C ASP A 33 13.18 -4.57 0.64
N VAL A 34 12.14 -5.36 0.39
CA VAL A 34 10.86 -5.11 1.08
C VAL A 34 11.00 -5.44 2.56
N ASP A 35 10.17 -4.80 3.38
CA ASP A 35 10.20 -5.02 4.81
C ASP A 35 9.35 -6.23 5.16
N GLN A 36 10.01 -7.33 5.50
CA GLN A 36 9.32 -8.58 5.80
C GLN A 36 8.50 -8.48 7.08
N THR A 37 8.97 -7.68 8.03
CA THR A 37 8.22 -7.49 9.27
C THR A 37 6.88 -6.83 9.00
N LEU A 38 6.86 -5.84 8.11
CA LEU A 38 5.60 -5.20 7.75
C LEU A 38 4.66 -6.18 7.08
N LEU A 39 5.18 -6.99 6.16
CA LEU A 39 4.34 -7.98 5.47
C LEU A 39 3.76 -8.98 6.45
N GLU A 40 4.57 -9.45 7.40
CA GLU A 40 4.09 -10.39 8.40
C GLU A 40 3.05 -9.76 9.30
N ASP A 41 3.24 -8.51 9.66
CA ASP A 41 2.28 -7.80 10.49
C ASP A 41 0.96 -7.60 9.78
N VAL A 42 1.01 -7.22 8.51
CA VAL A 42 -0.20 -7.05 7.70
C VAL A 42 -0.94 -8.37 7.59
N ARG A 43 -0.22 -9.45 7.33
CA ARG A 43 -0.84 -10.76 7.23
C ARG A 43 -1.49 -11.17 8.54
N ALA A 44 -0.80 -10.94 9.64
CA ALA A 44 -1.33 -11.29 10.96
C ALA A 44 -2.58 -10.47 11.29
N ARG A 45 -2.55 -9.18 10.97
CA ARG A 45 -3.69 -8.30 11.26
C ARG A 45 -4.91 -8.67 10.41
N SER A 46 -4.71 -8.92 9.12
CA SER A 46 -5.82 -9.25 8.23
C SER A 46 -6.34 -10.68 8.48
N GLY A 47 -5.46 -11.57 8.89
CA GLY A 47 -5.84 -12.98 9.09
C GLY A 47 -5.98 -13.74 7.79
N THR A 48 -5.54 -13.17 6.68
CA THR A 48 -5.65 -13.81 5.37
C THR A 48 -4.27 -13.89 4.73
N ASP A 49 -4.12 -14.83 3.79
CA ASP A 49 -2.88 -14.91 3.03
C ASP A 49 -2.78 -13.74 2.08
N LEU A 50 -1.57 -13.20 1.96
CA LEU A 50 -1.33 -12.11 1.02
C LEU A 50 -1.29 -12.65 -0.40
N ILE A 51 -1.93 -11.93 -1.33
CA ILE A 51 -1.93 -12.33 -2.73
C ILE A 51 -0.72 -11.70 -3.39
N THR A 52 0.18 -12.54 -3.84
CA THR A 52 1.44 -12.07 -4.46
C THR A 52 1.51 -12.30 -5.96
N THR A 53 0.50 -12.97 -6.53
CA THR A 53 0.44 -13.17 -7.97
C THR A 53 -0.35 -12.06 -8.64
N GLU A 54 0.17 -11.58 -9.77
CA GLU A 54 -0.51 -10.53 -10.51
C GLU A 54 -1.66 -11.06 -11.35
N ASP A 55 -1.69 -12.37 -11.55
CA ASP A 55 -2.71 -13.00 -12.37
C ASP A 55 -3.99 -13.32 -11.62
N SER A 56 -4.04 -12.98 -10.34
CA SER A 56 -5.22 -13.27 -9.53
C SER A 56 -6.42 -12.45 -10.01
N ASP A 57 -7.60 -13.06 -10.02
CA ASP A 57 -8.85 -12.37 -10.34
C ASP A 57 -9.61 -11.97 -9.09
N ASP A 58 -9.04 -12.20 -7.90
CA ASP A 58 -9.71 -11.88 -6.66
C ASP A 58 -9.86 -10.37 -6.50
N VAL A 59 -11.03 -9.94 -6.05
CA VAL A 59 -11.23 -8.54 -5.67
C VAL A 59 -10.49 -8.30 -4.37
N VAL A 60 -9.72 -7.23 -4.31
CA VAL A 60 -8.89 -6.94 -3.13
C VAL A 60 -9.30 -5.64 -2.49
N ASP A 61 -9.14 -5.57 -1.18
CA ASP A 61 -9.47 -4.37 -0.41
C ASP A 61 -8.30 -3.42 -0.33
N VAL A 62 -7.07 -3.95 -0.38
CA VAL A 62 -5.85 -3.15 -0.24
C VAL A 62 -4.81 -3.69 -1.20
N VAL A 63 -4.12 -2.78 -1.87
CA VAL A 63 -2.93 -3.13 -2.64
C VAL A 63 -1.74 -2.48 -1.94
N LEU A 64 -0.74 -3.27 -1.61
CA LEU A 64 0.54 -2.76 -1.12
C LEU A 64 1.49 -2.76 -2.31
N LEU A 65 1.76 -1.58 -2.84
CA LEU A 65 2.63 -1.43 -4.01
C LEU A 65 3.99 -0.92 -3.55
N TRP A 66 5.00 -1.78 -3.63
CA TRP A 66 6.38 -1.40 -3.31
C TRP A 66 7.00 -0.80 -4.56
N TRP A 67 7.41 0.45 -4.48
CA TRP A 67 7.87 1.19 -5.65
C TRP A 67 9.16 1.94 -5.35
N ARG A 68 10.12 1.85 -6.27
CA ARG A 68 11.39 2.56 -6.17
C ARG A 68 11.55 3.40 -7.42
N ASP A 69 12.26 4.52 -7.28
CA ASP A 69 12.62 5.31 -8.43
C ASP A 69 13.43 4.41 -9.38
N GLY A 70 13.03 4.38 -10.64
CA GLY A 70 13.69 3.49 -11.61
C GLY A 70 12.93 2.22 -11.88
N ASP A 71 11.84 1.93 -11.17
CA ASP A 71 11.05 0.72 -11.42
C ASP A 71 10.19 0.82 -12.67
N GLY A 72 10.12 1.98 -13.29
CA GLY A 72 9.35 2.15 -14.50
C GLY A 72 8.43 3.34 -14.38
N ASP A 73 7.25 3.23 -15.00
CA ASP A 73 6.27 4.32 -15.01
C ASP A 73 5.31 4.16 -13.83
N LEU A 74 5.35 5.12 -12.92
CA LEU A 74 4.52 5.05 -11.71
C LEU A 74 3.03 5.12 -12.07
N VAL A 75 2.65 5.94 -13.04
CA VAL A 75 1.25 6.04 -13.44
C VAL A 75 0.73 4.69 -13.90
N ASP A 76 1.50 4.00 -14.74
CA ASP A 76 1.10 2.68 -15.23
C ASP A 76 0.95 1.69 -14.09
N ALA A 77 1.88 1.72 -13.13
CA ALA A 77 1.81 0.82 -11.99
C ALA A 77 0.58 1.09 -11.13
N LEU A 78 0.24 2.36 -10.95
CA LEU A 78 -0.95 2.72 -10.19
C LEU A 78 -2.22 2.30 -10.90
N VAL A 79 -2.28 2.48 -12.21
CA VAL A 79 -3.44 2.04 -13.00
C VAL A 79 -3.59 0.53 -12.90
N ASP A 80 -2.49 -0.20 -13.01
CA ASP A 80 -2.53 -1.65 -12.88
C ASP A 80 -3.03 -2.08 -11.49
N SER A 81 -2.69 -1.31 -10.47
CA SER A 81 -3.12 -1.62 -9.11
C SER A 81 -4.63 -1.52 -8.93
N LEU A 82 -5.30 -0.77 -9.81
CA LEU A 82 -6.75 -0.60 -9.72
C LEU A 82 -7.53 -1.76 -10.32
N THR A 83 -6.86 -2.64 -11.05
CA THR A 83 -7.53 -3.69 -11.82
C THR A 83 -8.45 -4.54 -10.97
N ASN A 84 -7.98 -4.98 -9.82
CA ASN A 84 -8.77 -5.85 -8.95
C ASN A 84 -9.19 -5.16 -7.65
N LEU A 85 -9.01 -3.85 -7.58
CA LEU A 85 -9.31 -3.11 -6.35
C LEU A 85 -10.81 -2.93 -6.18
N ALA A 86 -11.32 -3.21 -4.98
CA ALA A 86 -12.73 -3.01 -4.65
C ALA A 86 -13.06 -1.52 -4.70
N ASP A 87 -14.35 -1.22 -4.81
CA ASP A 87 -14.81 0.18 -4.94
C ASP A 87 -14.35 1.07 -3.81
N HIS A 88 -14.24 0.51 -2.62
CA HIS A 88 -13.78 1.28 -1.45
C HIS A 88 -12.37 0.90 -1.04
N GLY A 89 -11.64 0.33 -1.99
CA GLY A 89 -10.29 -0.15 -1.70
C GLY A 89 -9.27 0.97 -1.63
N VAL A 90 -8.10 0.62 -1.14
CA VAL A 90 -7.00 1.56 -0.91
C VAL A 90 -5.74 0.99 -1.52
N VAL A 91 -4.96 1.85 -2.16
CA VAL A 91 -3.61 1.52 -2.58
C VAL A 91 -2.65 2.20 -1.62
N TRP A 92 -1.81 1.40 -0.96
CA TRP A 92 -0.71 1.95 -0.18
C TRP A 92 0.54 1.89 -1.03
N LEU A 93 1.00 3.06 -1.45
CA LEU A 93 2.23 3.17 -2.23
C LEU A 93 3.39 3.27 -1.24
N LEU A 94 4.26 2.27 -1.28
CA LEU A 94 5.39 2.17 -0.36
C LEU A 94 6.66 2.52 -1.11
N THR A 95 7.33 3.58 -0.68
CA THR A 95 8.53 4.08 -1.34
C THR A 95 9.66 4.22 -0.32
N PRO A 96 10.92 4.05 -0.76
CA PRO A 96 12.04 4.24 0.17
C PRO A 96 12.06 5.67 0.72
N LYS A 97 12.42 5.78 1.98
CA LYS A 97 12.49 7.09 2.64
C LYS A 97 13.60 7.95 2.04
N ALA A 98 13.49 9.25 2.27
CA ALA A 98 14.49 10.21 1.80
C ALA A 98 15.88 9.78 2.24
N GLY A 99 16.84 9.92 1.36
CA GLY A 99 18.23 9.54 1.63
C GLY A 99 18.55 8.10 1.30
N ARG A 100 17.57 7.31 0.92
CA ARG A 100 17.80 5.92 0.54
C ARG A 100 17.74 5.77 -0.98
N ASP A 101 18.44 4.75 -1.47
CA ASP A 101 18.38 4.44 -2.89
C ASP A 101 16.93 4.16 -3.28
N GLY A 102 16.53 4.68 -4.41
CA GLY A 102 15.18 4.44 -4.91
C GLY A 102 14.13 5.37 -4.32
N HIS A 103 14.54 6.34 -3.52
CA HIS A 103 13.59 7.31 -2.97
C HIS A 103 12.82 8.02 -4.08
N VAL A 104 11.50 8.15 -3.88
CA VAL A 104 10.62 8.84 -4.82
C VAL A 104 10.18 10.14 -4.18
N GLU A 105 10.31 11.25 -4.91
CA GLU A 105 9.93 12.56 -4.37
C GLU A 105 8.42 12.63 -4.17
N PRO A 106 7.96 13.24 -3.07
CA PRO A 106 6.52 13.37 -2.86
C PRO A 106 5.81 14.10 -4.01
N SER A 107 6.47 15.06 -4.65
CA SER A 107 5.85 15.76 -5.77
C SER A 107 5.58 14.84 -6.95
N ASP A 108 6.44 13.85 -7.17
CA ASP A 108 6.23 12.88 -8.25
C ASP A 108 4.99 12.04 -7.97
N ILE A 109 4.77 11.68 -6.70
CA ILE A 109 3.60 10.93 -6.31
C ILE A 109 2.35 11.79 -6.47
N ASP A 110 2.43 13.05 -6.05
CA ASP A 110 1.30 13.98 -6.15
C ASP A 110 0.88 14.21 -7.59
N GLU A 111 1.82 14.13 -8.53
CA GLU A 111 1.49 14.27 -9.94
C GLU A 111 0.95 12.98 -10.55
N ALA A 112 1.52 11.86 -10.15
CA ALA A 112 1.14 10.57 -10.73
C ALA A 112 -0.24 10.12 -10.28
N ALA A 113 -0.60 10.37 -9.02
CA ALA A 113 -1.83 9.85 -8.46
C ALA A 113 -3.07 10.35 -9.22
N PRO A 114 -3.25 11.68 -9.41
CA PRO A 114 -4.42 12.13 -10.17
C PRO A 114 -4.43 11.64 -11.61
N THR A 115 -3.25 11.54 -12.22
CA THR A 115 -3.15 11.05 -13.60
C THR A 115 -3.66 9.60 -13.69
N ALA A 116 -3.43 8.81 -12.65
CA ALA A 116 -3.91 7.44 -12.61
C ALA A 116 -5.36 7.34 -12.12
N GLY A 117 -5.98 8.46 -11.77
CA GLY A 117 -7.35 8.46 -11.26
C GLY A 117 -7.45 8.24 -9.76
N LEU A 118 -6.40 8.58 -9.03
CA LEU A 118 -6.36 8.39 -7.58
C LEU A 118 -6.15 9.73 -6.87
N SER A 119 -6.53 9.76 -5.61
CA SER A 119 -6.26 10.90 -4.73
C SER A 119 -5.41 10.43 -3.56
N SER A 120 -4.36 11.18 -3.25
CA SER A 120 -3.58 10.89 -2.06
C SER A 120 -4.27 11.52 -0.86
N THR A 121 -4.43 10.74 0.21
CA THR A 121 -5.15 11.22 1.39
C THR A 121 -4.23 11.46 2.57
N ARG A 122 -3.14 10.71 2.69
CA ARG A 122 -2.17 10.96 3.74
C ARG A 122 -0.90 10.16 3.49
N SER A 123 0.16 10.59 4.15
CA SER A 123 1.44 9.89 4.13
C SER A 123 1.84 9.54 5.54
N THR A 124 2.52 8.42 5.71
CA THR A 124 2.99 8.01 7.01
C THR A 124 4.25 7.16 6.84
N SER A 125 4.94 6.93 7.94
CA SER A 125 6.04 5.98 7.95
C SER A 125 5.44 4.58 8.03
N ALA A 126 5.63 3.80 6.98
CA ALA A 126 5.06 2.45 6.94
C ALA A 126 5.98 1.44 7.60
N ALA A 127 7.27 1.68 7.53
CA ALA A 127 8.30 0.81 8.10
C ALA A 127 9.52 1.67 8.34
N PRO A 128 10.54 1.17 9.05
CA PRO A 128 11.72 2.02 9.34
C PRO A 128 12.35 2.64 8.11
N GLU A 129 12.31 1.94 6.97
CA GLU A 129 12.99 2.41 5.76
C GLU A 129 12.03 2.77 4.62
N TRP A 130 10.73 2.66 4.86
CA TRP A 130 9.72 2.86 3.82
C TRP A 130 8.67 3.85 4.27
N SER A 131 8.33 4.75 3.35
CA SER A 131 7.20 5.66 3.53
C SER A 131 5.98 5.09 2.84
N GLY A 132 4.79 5.38 3.37
CA GLY A 132 3.56 4.94 2.76
C GLY A 132 2.69 6.12 2.41
N THR A 133 2.12 6.11 1.20
CA THR A 133 1.16 7.12 0.77
C THR A 133 -0.16 6.42 0.50
N ARG A 134 -1.20 6.86 1.16
CA ARG A 134 -2.53 6.26 1.01
C ARG A 134 -3.24 6.89 -0.16
N LEU A 135 -3.64 6.06 -1.12
CA LEU A 135 -4.29 6.50 -2.34
C LEU A 135 -5.67 5.87 -2.44
N VAL A 136 -6.66 6.67 -2.79
CA VAL A 136 -8.04 6.18 -2.94
C VAL A 136 -8.58 6.65 -4.28
N SER A 137 -9.59 5.93 -4.77
CA SER A 137 -10.22 6.30 -6.01
C SER A 137 -11.27 7.40 -5.76
N PRO A 138 -11.14 8.57 -6.40
CA PRO A 138 -12.15 9.60 -6.26
C PRO A 138 -13.53 9.13 -6.70
N ARG A 139 -13.58 8.19 -7.64
CA ARG A 139 -14.86 7.65 -8.10
C ARG A 139 -15.60 6.97 -6.96
N ALA A 140 -14.89 6.16 -6.17
CA ALA A 140 -15.51 5.52 -5.02
C ALA A 140 -16.00 6.55 -4.00
N ALA A 141 -15.18 7.58 -3.75
CA ALA A 141 -15.58 8.64 -2.83
C ALA A 141 -16.80 9.37 -3.34
N ARG A 142 -16.85 9.65 -4.64
CA ARG A 142 -18.01 10.33 -5.21
C ARG A 142 -19.27 9.50 -5.11
N SER A 143 -19.15 8.19 -5.34
CA SER A 143 -20.32 7.31 -5.22
C SER A 143 -20.90 7.37 -3.82
N LYS A 144 -20.06 7.44 -2.81
CA LYS A 144 -20.51 7.54 -1.43
C LYS A 144 -21.24 8.84 -1.18
N THR A 145 -20.75 9.93 -1.73
CA THR A 145 -21.35 11.24 -1.47
C THR A 145 -22.63 11.48 -2.23
N ARG A 146 -22.90 10.70 -3.24
CA ARG A 146 -24.11 10.88 -4.03
C ARG A 146 -25.35 10.40 -3.31
N ARG A 147 -25.18 9.70 -2.22
CA ARG A 147 -26.35 9.28 -1.42
C ARG A 147 -26.91 10.42 -0.58
#